data_28bfb0d91432946bdeada99c747bd454
#
_entry.id   28bfb0d91432946bdeada99c747bd454
#
_cell.length_a   1.000
_cell.length_b   1.000
_cell.length_c   1.000
_cell.angle_alpha   90.00
_cell.angle_beta   90.00
_cell.angle_gamma   90.00
#
_symmetry.space_group_name_H-M   'P 1'
#
loop_
_entity.id
_entity.type
_entity.pdbx_description
1 polymer ?
#
loop_
_entity_poly.entity_id
_entity_poly.type
_entity_poly.pdbx_seq_one_letter_code
_entity_poly.pdbx_strand_id
1 'polypeptide(L)'
;MAKTAELNAIEITYLRHSLGLTAAQVAELSKCSEADVLAWEAGEAEVSGLAAKKLLELDETIEMQVLNTCDGIEELFKKEPKRRLSFVVYPTQAVYTQYNPEFLSSLPLTELYNTAAWRIKKECKLVLEVEVTLVPLDVEAYKAYREKEGLKESRESRAKWAATQL
;
A
#
# COMPACT_ATOMS: atom_id res chain seq x y z
N MET A 1 21.31 22.61 -9.91
CA MET A 1 21.51 21.26 -9.34
C MET A 1 20.32 20.95 -8.41
N ALA A 2 19.59 19.89 -8.68
CA ALA A 2 18.55 19.44 -7.75
C ALA A 2 19.24 19.03 -6.45
N LYS A 3 18.82 19.61 -5.33
CA LYS A 3 19.30 19.23 -4.00
C LYS A 3 18.94 17.77 -3.79
N THR A 4 19.92 16.90 -3.60
CA THR A 4 19.68 15.49 -3.26
C THR A 4 18.89 15.48 -1.96
N ALA A 5 17.82 14.69 -1.89
CA ALA A 5 17.03 14.57 -0.67
C ALA A 5 17.95 14.02 0.45
N GLU A 6 18.19 14.83 1.45
CA GLU A 6 18.99 14.47 2.63
C GLU A 6 18.02 14.09 3.75
N LEU A 7 18.04 12.84 4.18
CA LEU A 7 17.34 12.37 5.36
C LEU A 7 18.35 12.07 6.47
N ASN A 8 18.02 12.42 7.69
CA ASN A 8 18.79 12.00 8.86
C ASN A 8 18.35 10.64 9.39
N ALA A 9 19.04 10.11 10.40
CA ALA A 9 18.77 8.80 10.99
C ALA A 9 17.31 8.63 11.48
N ILE A 10 16.77 9.68 12.09
CA ILE A 10 15.38 9.65 12.58
C ILE A 10 14.39 9.64 11.42
N GLU A 11 14.60 10.48 10.44
CA GLU A 11 13.72 10.61 9.27
C GLU A 11 13.66 9.32 8.45
N ILE A 12 14.82 8.69 8.18
CA ILE A 12 14.83 7.42 7.43
C ILE A 12 14.15 6.29 8.22
N THR A 13 14.36 6.25 9.54
CA THR A 13 13.72 5.26 10.42
C THR A 13 12.19 5.39 10.39
N TYR A 14 11.67 6.60 10.59
CA TYR A 14 10.22 6.82 10.58
C TYR A 14 9.61 6.64 9.18
N LEU A 15 10.30 7.06 8.13
CA LEU A 15 9.85 6.85 6.76
C LEU A 15 9.72 5.35 6.44
N ARG A 16 10.74 4.55 6.76
CA ARG A 16 10.67 3.09 6.60
C ARG A 16 9.48 2.48 7.34
N HIS A 17 9.30 2.84 8.62
CA HIS A 17 8.19 2.33 9.42
C HIS A 17 6.84 2.77 8.88
N SER A 18 6.71 4.01 8.41
CA SER A 18 5.47 4.53 7.83
C SER A 18 5.10 3.87 6.50
N LEU A 19 6.08 3.30 5.80
CA LEU A 19 5.90 2.51 4.59
C LEU A 19 5.60 1.03 4.89
N GLY A 20 5.72 0.60 6.13
CA GLY A 20 5.53 -0.79 6.55
C GLY A 20 6.66 -1.73 6.13
N LEU A 21 7.86 -1.20 5.87
CA LEU A 21 8.99 -1.96 5.34
C LEU A 21 9.95 -2.43 6.45
N THR A 22 10.53 -3.61 6.26
CA THR A 22 11.68 -4.07 7.03
C THR A 22 12.98 -3.43 6.51
N ALA A 23 14.06 -3.45 7.30
CA ALA A 23 15.37 -2.99 6.86
C ALA A 23 15.88 -3.79 5.65
N ALA A 24 15.64 -5.11 5.62
CA ALA A 24 15.99 -5.97 4.49
C ALA A 24 15.25 -5.58 3.20
N GLN A 25 13.97 -5.22 3.28
CA GLN A 25 13.20 -4.75 2.12
C GLN A 25 13.68 -3.40 1.60
N VAL A 26 14.04 -2.47 2.50
CA VAL A 26 14.66 -1.21 2.10
C VAL A 26 16.00 -1.45 1.40
N ALA A 27 16.82 -2.36 1.92
CA ALA A 27 18.08 -2.75 1.31
C ALA A 27 17.90 -3.28 -0.12
N GLU A 28 16.94 -4.18 -0.32
CA GLU A 28 16.60 -4.72 -1.65
C GLU A 28 16.15 -3.62 -2.62
N LEU A 29 15.22 -2.76 -2.20
CA LEU A 29 14.71 -1.64 -3.00
C LEU A 29 15.80 -0.62 -3.36
N SER A 30 16.75 -0.41 -2.46
CA SER A 30 17.82 0.58 -2.59
C SER A 30 19.13 0.01 -3.13
N LYS A 31 19.19 -1.31 -3.37
CA LYS A 31 20.36 -2.03 -3.86
C LYS A 31 21.59 -1.86 -2.96
N CYS A 32 21.40 -1.96 -1.65
CA CYS A 32 22.44 -1.92 -0.63
C CYS A 32 22.29 -3.12 0.33
N SER A 33 23.10 -3.19 1.37
CA SER A 33 22.97 -4.23 2.39
C SER A 33 22.00 -3.83 3.51
N GLU A 34 21.43 -4.80 4.20
CA GLU A 34 20.62 -4.54 5.39
C GLU A 34 21.46 -3.85 6.49
N ALA A 35 22.75 -4.20 6.59
CA ALA A 35 23.69 -3.57 7.51
C ALA A 35 23.84 -2.06 7.24
N ASP A 36 23.82 -1.64 5.97
CA ASP A 36 23.86 -0.21 5.61
C ASP A 36 22.62 0.51 6.15
N VAL A 37 21.43 -0.08 5.95
CA VAL A 37 20.18 0.51 6.44
C VAL A 37 20.19 0.65 7.96
N LEU A 38 20.62 -0.38 8.67
CA LEU A 38 20.72 -0.35 10.13
C LEU A 38 21.76 0.69 10.63
N ALA A 39 22.88 0.84 9.91
CA ALA A 39 23.89 1.86 10.23
C ALA A 39 23.35 3.29 10.02
N TRP A 40 22.54 3.54 9.00
CA TRP A 40 21.85 4.82 8.81
C TRP A 40 20.91 5.14 9.96
N GLU A 41 20.09 4.16 10.35
CA GLU A 41 19.10 4.33 11.43
C GLU A 41 19.77 4.52 12.80
N ALA A 42 20.94 3.91 13.02
CA ALA A 42 21.74 4.10 14.22
C ALA A 42 22.50 5.44 14.23
N GLY A 43 22.55 6.17 13.11
CA GLY A 43 23.35 7.38 12.97
C GLY A 43 24.85 7.12 12.86
N GLU A 44 25.24 5.89 12.54
CA GLU A 44 26.64 5.47 12.37
C GLU A 44 27.18 5.73 10.95
N ALA A 45 26.28 5.94 9.99
CA ALA A 45 26.59 6.28 8.62
C ALA A 45 25.55 7.28 8.06
N GLU A 46 25.97 8.05 7.06
CA GLU A 46 25.05 8.94 6.32
C GLU A 46 24.09 8.15 5.46
N VAL A 47 22.82 8.59 5.41
CA VAL A 47 21.78 7.97 4.58
C VAL A 47 22.14 8.14 3.11
N SER A 48 22.09 7.04 2.35
CA SER A 48 22.27 7.09 0.90
C SER A 48 21.23 8.00 0.24
N GLY A 49 21.68 8.97 -0.56
CA GLY A 49 20.78 9.85 -1.31
C GLY A 49 19.88 9.11 -2.29
N LEU A 50 20.35 7.98 -2.86
CA LEU A 50 19.52 7.12 -3.70
C LEU A 50 18.43 6.39 -2.91
N ALA A 51 18.77 5.90 -1.72
CA ALA A 51 17.79 5.25 -0.84
C ALA A 51 16.74 6.25 -0.35
N ALA A 52 17.17 7.43 0.14
CA ALA A 52 16.28 8.50 0.55
C ALA A 52 15.31 8.88 -0.57
N LYS A 53 15.82 9.14 -1.77
CA LYS A 53 14.99 9.45 -2.95
C LYS A 53 13.99 8.34 -3.24
N LYS A 54 14.42 7.08 -3.27
CA LYS A 54 13.55 5.93 -3.56
C LYS A 54 12.41 5.80 -2.56
N LEU A 55 12.68 5.93 -1.28
CA LEU A 55 11.66 5.81 -0.24
C LEU A 55 10.69 7.01 -0.23
N LEU A 56 11.17 8.22 -0.49
CA LEU A 56 10.31 9.39 -0.64
C LEU A 56 9.39 9.29 -1.85
N GLU A 57 9.89 8.78 -2.99
CA GLU A 57 9.07 8.54 -4.18
C GLU A 57 7.96 7.50 -3.91
N LEU A 58 8.26 6.46 -3.13
CA LEU A 58 7.25 5.46 -2.72
C LEU A 58 6.21 6.06 -1.77
N ASP A 59 6.63 6.88 -0.83
CA ASP A 59 5.72 7.57 0.09
C ASP A 59 4.81 8.54 -0.67
N GLU A 60 5.35 9.34 -1.58
CA GLU A 60 4.58 10.23 -2.45
C GLU A 60 3.57 9.45 -3.31
N THR A 61 3.99 8.32 -3.87
CA THR A 61 3.11 7.43 -4.64
C THR A 61 1.92 6.95 -3.80
N ILE A 62 2.18 6.54 -2.56
CA ILE A 62 1.14 6.12 -1.62
C ILE A 62 0.21 7.29 -1.28
N GLU A 63 0.75 8.47 -0.96
CA GLU A 63 -0.06 9.64 -0.63
C GLU A 63 -0.96 10.06 -1.79
N MET A 64 -0.45 10.08 -3.01
CA MET A 64 -1.25 10.37 -4.21
C MET A 64 -2.36 9.33 -4.42
N GLN A 65 -2.08 8.05 -4.15
CA GLN A 65 -3.10 7.01 -4.23
C GLN A 65 -4.18 7.19 -3.17
N VAL A 66 -3.81 7.57 -1.96
CA VAL A 66 -4.76 7.88 -0.87
C VAL A 66 -5.68 9.03 -1.28
N LEU A 67 -5.12 10.15 -1.72
CA LEU A 67 -5.88 11.32 -2.15
C LEU A 67 -6.85 10.96 -3.28
N ASN A 68 -6.36 10.38 -4.37
CA ASN A 68 -7.19 10.02 -5.52
C ASN A 68 -8.31 9.04 -5.15
N THR A 69 -8.04 8.09 -4.26
CA THR A 69 -9.05 7.11 -3.83
C THR A 69 -10.10 7.77 -2.94
N CYS A 70 -9.70 8.64 -2.02
CA CYS A 70 -10.64 9.36 -1.16
C CYS A 70 -11.53 10.31 -1.97
N ASP A 71 -10.98 11.02 -2.94
CA ASP A 71 -11.75 11.87 -3.86
C ASP A 71 -12.78 11.03 -4.64
N GLY A 72 -12.39 9.87 -5.15
CA GLY A 72 -13.29 8.93 -5.84
C GLY A 72 -14.42 8.41 -4.94
N ILE A 73 -14.11 8.12 -3.67
CA ILE A 73 -15.11 7.67 -2.68
C ILE A 73 -16.08 8.81 -2.35
N GLU A 74 -15.58 10.02 -2.16
CA GLU A 74 -16.42 11.19 -1.92
C GLU A 74 -17.42 11.42 -3.06
N GLU A 75 -16.93 11.37 -4.32
CA GLU A 75 -17.80 11.51 -5.50
C GLU A 75 -18.83 10.37 -5.63
N LEU A 76 -18.44 9.15 -5.30
CA LEU A 76 -19.35 8.00 -5.30
C LEU A 76 -20.48 8.19 -4.27
N PHE A 77 -20.15 8.68 -3.09
CA PHE A 77 -21.12 8.84 -2.00
C PHE A 77 -22.04 10.05 -2.14
N LYS A 78 -21.69 11.02 -2.98
CA LYS A 78 -22.64 12.07 -3.40
C LYS A 78 -23.83 11.47 -4.17
N LYS A 79 -23.59 10.38 -4.93
CA LYS A 79 -24.61 9.71 -5.75
C LYS A 79 -25.30 8.56 -5.02
N GLU A 80 -24.53 7.79 -4.28
CA GLU A 80 -24.99 6.60 -3.54
C GLU A 80 -24.44 6.64 -2.11
N PRO A 81 -25.17 7.21 -1.15
CA PRO A 81 -24.68 7.33 0.23
C PRO A 81 -24.48 5.97 0.89
N LYS A 82 -23.33 5.38 0.75
CA LYS A 82 -22.90 4.19 1.49
C LYS A 82 -21.92 4.65 2.57
N ARG A 83 -22.05 4.08 3.76
CA ARG A 83 -21.15 4.38 4.89
C ARG A 83 -20.13 3.28 5.16
N ARG A 84 -20.17 2.24 4.35
CA ARG A 84 -19.30 1.06 4.48
C ARG A 84 -18.75 0.65 3.12
N LEU A 85 -17.45 0.40 3.07
CA LEU A 85 -16.73 -0.13 1.92
C LEU A 85 -15.80 -1.25 2.34
N SER A 86 -15.46 -2.12 1.40
CA SER A 86 -14.39 -3.11 1.54
C SER A 86 -13.25 -2.81 0.57
N PHE A 87 -12.02 -3.00 1.03
CA PHE A 87 -10.83 -3.02 0.19
C PHE A 87 -10.11 -4.35 0.35
N VAL A 88 -9.78 -4.98 -0.78
CA VAL A 88 -8.95 -6.17 -0.78
C VAL A 88 -7.51 -5.77 -0.42
N VAL A 89 -6.93 -6.50 0.52
CA VAL A 89 -5.50 -6.47 0.84
C VAL A 89 -4.90 -7.85 0.63
N TYR A 90 -3.60 -7.93 0.51
CA TYR A 90 -2.94 -9.17 0.10
C TYR A 90 -2.07 -9.70 1.23
N PRO A 91 -2.29 -10.96 1.68
CA PRO A 91 -1.59 -11.50 2.85
C PRO A 91 -0.13 -11.86 2.58
N THR A 92 0.24 -12.09 1.31
CA THR A 92 1.60 -12.46 0.92
C THR A 92 2.01 -11.82 -0.40
N GLN A 93 3.31 -11.68 -0.61
CA GLN A 93 3.86 -11.19 -1.88
C GLN A 93 3.44 -12.05 -3.08
N ALA A 94 3.38 -13.37 -2.92
CA ALA A 94 2.96 -14.27 -3.99
C ALA A 94 1.52 -14.01 -4.44
N VAL A 95 0.60 -13.88 -3.48
CA VAL A 95 -0.81 -13.55 -3.75
C VAL A 95 -0.94 -12.16 -4.38
N TYR A 96 -0.20 -11.18 -3.87
CA TYR A 96 -0.18 -9.83 -4.42
C TYR A 96 0.29 -9.82 -5.87
N THR A 97 1.42 -10.47 -6.16
CA THR A 97 1.97 -10.56 -7.52
C THR A 97 1.01 -11.23 -8.49
N GLN A 98 0.32 -12.28 -8.04
CA GLN A 98 -0.62 -13.03 -8.89
C GLN A 98 -1.90 -12.26 -9.18
N TYR A 99 -2.48 -11.61 -8.18
CA TYR A 99 -3.82 -11.02 -8.25
C TYR A 99 -3.86 -9.51 -8.44
N ASN A 100 -2.71 -8.82 -8.31
CA ASN A 100 -2.66 -7.35 -8.46
C ASN A 100 -1.44 -6.88 -9.27
N PRO A 101 -1.13 -7.53 -10.42
CA PRO A 101 0.10 -7.28 -11.16
C PRO A 101 0.23 -5.85 -11.68
N GLU A 102 -0.88 -5.15 -11.90
CA GLU A 102 -0.92 -3.78 -12.41
C GLU A 102 -0.28 -2.76 -11.46
N PHE A 103 -0.17 -3.07 -10.17
CA PHE A 103 0.44 -2.19 -9.17
C PHE A 103 1.93 -2.46 -8.93
N LEU A 104 2.49 -3.56 -9.44
CA LEU A 104 3.87 -3.94 -9.16
C LEU A 104 4.92 -2.93 -9.62
N SER A 105 4.62 -2.16 -10.68
CA SER A 105 5.55 -1.13 -11.16
C SER A 105 5.64 0.08 -10.23
N SER A 106 4.55 0.46 -9.58
CA SER A 106 4.47 1.61 -8.67
C SER A 106 4.66 1.23 -7.20
N LEU A 107 4.09 0.10 -6.79
CA LEU A 107 4.16 -0.46 -5.44
C LEU A 107 4.64 -1.91 -5.51
N PRO A 108 5.96 -2.15 -5.60
CA PRO A 108 6.50 -3.49 -5.89
C PRO A 108 6.32 -4.52 -4.78
N LEU A 109 6.07 -4.07 -3.55
CA LEU A 109 5.88 -4.95 -2.39
C LEU A 109 4.46 -4.86 -1.85
N THR A 110 3.95 -6.02 -1.40
CA THR A 110 2.59 -6.11 -0.81
C THR A 110 2.43 -5.21 0.42
N GLU A 111 3.49 -5.00 1.19
CA GLU A 111 3.51 -4.10 2.35
C GLU A 111 3.18 -2.65 1.95
N LEU A 112 3.72 -2.18 0.83
CA LEU A 112 3.44 -0.84 0.31
C LEU A 112 1.99 -0.68 -0.10
N TYR A 113 1.44 -1.66 -0.80
CA TYR A 113 0.03 -1.66 -1.17
C TYR A 113 -0.90 -1.73 0.05
N ASN A 114 -0.61 -2.61 0.99
CA ASN A 114 -1.40 -2.75 2.22
C ASN A 114 -1.28 -1.49 3.11
N THR A 115 -0.12 -0.84 3.11
CA THR A 115 0.08 0.47 3.78
C THR A 115 -0.81 1.55 3.14
N ALA A 116 -0.87 1.61 1.81
CA ALA A 116 -1.77 2.53 1.12
C ALA A 116 -3.23 2.26 1.50
N ALA A 117 -3.67 1.01 1.49
CA ALA A 117 -5.02 0.62 1.90
C ALA A 117 -5.32 1.00 3.37
N TRP A 118 -4.35 0.85 4.27
CA TRP A 118 -4.49 1.27 5.65
C TRP A 118 -4.64 2.79 5.79
N ARG A 119 -3.83 3.57 5.05
CA ARG A 119 -3.92 5.04 5.06
C ARG A 119 -5.27 5.50 4.48
N ILE A 120 -5.75 4.88 3.39
CA ILE A 120 -7.09 5.14 2.82
C ILE A 120 -8.18 4.89 3.88
N LYS A 121 -8.12 3.75 4.58
CA LYS A 121 -9.07 3.43 5.65
C LYS A 121 -9.13 4.52 6.72
N LYS A 122 -7.96 5.00 7.17
CA LYS A 122 -7.86 6.05 8.18
C LYS A 122 -8.43 7.39 7.67
N GLU A 123 -8.04 7.79 6.46
CA GLU A 123 -8.47 9.03 5.85
C GLU A 123 -9.98 9.05 5.61
N CYS A 124 -10.54 7.98 5.04
CA CYS A 124 -11.98 7.83 4.86
C CYS A 124 -12.75 7.97 6.17
N LYS A 125 -12.24 7.39 7.25
CA LYS A 125 -12.88 7.50 8.57
C LYS A 125 -12.86 8.92 9.11
N LEU A 126 -11.71 9.59 8.98
CA LEU A 126 -11.49 10.90 9.58
C LEU A 126 -12.17 12.04 8.80
N VAL A 127 -12.14 11.98 7.46
CA VAL A 127 -12.54 13.08 6.59
C VAL A 127 -13.93 12.84 6.01
N LEU A 128 -14.26 11.61 5.64
CA LEU A 128 -15.52 11.28 4.95
C LEU A 128 -16.56 10.60 5.86
N GLU A 129 -16.20 10.26 7.10
CA GLU A 129 -17.01 9.44 8.01
C GLU A 129 -17.43 8.09 7.41
N VAL A 130 -16.60 7.52 6.53
CA VAL A 130 -16.84 6.26 5.85
C VAL A 130 -16.07 5.13 6.53
N GLU A 131 -16.78 4.05 6.84
CA GLU A 131 -16.17 2.82 7.35
C GLU A 131 -15.59 2.00 6.20
N VAL A 132 -14.28 1.77 6.25
CA VAL A 132 -13.56 0.89 5.31
C VAL A 132 -13.11 -0.36 6.06
N THR A 133 -13.47 -1.54 5.54
CA THR A 133 -12.97 -2.82 6.02
C THR A 133 -11.88 -3.31 5.08
N LEU A 134 -10.69 -3.61 5.60
CA LEU A 134 -9.64 -4.26 4.85
C LEU A 134 -9.88 -5.77 4.88
N VAL A 135 -10.06 -6.38 3.70
CA VAL A 135 -10.39 -7.80 3.56
C VAL A 135 -9.18 -8.52 2.96
N PRO A 136 -8.45 -9.34 3.74
CA PRO A 136 -7.39 -10.17 3.20
C PRO A 136 -7.94 -11.13 2.15
N LEU A 137 -7.29 -11.18 0.98
CA LEU A 137 -7.73 -12.07 -0.09
C LEU A 137 -7.53 -13.54 0.31
N ASP A 138 -8.64 -14.23 0.60
CA ASP A 138 -8.67 -15.68 0.69
C ASP A 138 -8.86 -16.26 -0.72
N VAL A 139 -7.78 -16.80 -1.25
CA VAL A 139 -7.73 -17.27 -2.65
C VAL A 139 -8.75 -18.36 -2.92
N GLU A 140 -8.91 -19.32 -2.02
CA GLU A 140 -9.83 -20.44 -2.21
C GLU A 140 -11.30 -20.01 -2.07
N ALA A 141 -11.62 -19.20 -1.08
CA ALA A 141 -12.94 -18.63 -0.92
C ALA A 141 -13.33 -17.73 -2.11
N TYR A 142 -12.37 -16.95 -2.61
CA TYR A 142 -12.59 -16.10 -3.77
C TYR A 142 -12.78 -16.90 -5.06
N LYS A 143 -12.01 -17.97 -5.29
CA LYS A 143 -12.21 -18.88 -6.44
C LYS A 143 -13.60 -19.50 -6.42
N ALA A 144 -14.02 -20.06 -5.27
CA ALA A 144 -15.33 -20.63 -5.10
C ALA A 144 -16.45 -19.61 -5.37
N TYR A 145 -16.29 -18.37 -4.90
CA TYR A 145 -17.22 -17.29 -5.19
C TYR A 145 -17.33 -17.00 -6.69
N ARG A 146 -16.18 -16.88 -7.40
CA ARG A 146 -16.20 -16.64 -8.84
C ARG A 146 -16.87 -17.76 -9.64
N GLU A 147 -16.61 -19.01 -9.28
CA GLU A 147 -17.24 -20.18 -9.91
C GLU A 147 -18.76 -20.15 -9.72
N LYS A 148 -19.21 -19.90 -8.50
CA LYS A 148 -20.63 -19.78 -8.18
C LYS A 148 -21.32 -18.66 -8.94
N GLU A 149 -20.71 -17.51 -9.05
CA GLU A 149 -21.26 -16.30 -9.68
C GLU A 149 -20.96 -16.20 -11.19
N GLY A 150 -20.23 -17.17 -11.77
CA GLY A 150 -19.85 -17.18 -13.18
C GLY A 150 -18.92 -16.00 -13.57
N LEU A 151 -18.07 -15.54 -12.65
CA LEU A 151 -17.20 -14.37 -12.85
C LEU A 151 -15.80 -14.77 -13.30
N LYS A 152 -15.23 -13.96 -14.19
CA LYS A 152 -13.80 -14.04 -14.52
C LYS A 152 -12.96 -13.34 -13.44
N GLU A 153 -11.67 -13.72 -13.38
CA GLU A 153 -10.71 -12.99 -12.53
C GLU A 153 -10.60 -11.54 -12.99
N SER A 154 -10.82 -10.63 -12.07
CA SER A 154 -10.66 -9.19 -12.28
C SER A 154 -10.64 -8.44 -10.95
N ARG A 155 -10.16 -7.21 -10.98
CA ARG A 155 -10.23 -6.30 -9.83
C ARG A 155 -11.68 -6.09 -9.35
N GLU A 156 -12.60 -5.96 -10.30
CA GLU A 156 -14.05 -5.83 -10.00
C GLU A 156 -14.59 -7.07 -9.29
N SER A 157 -14.24 -8.27 -9.77
CA SER A 157 -14.66 -9.52 -9.15
C SER A 157 -14.12 -9.68 -7.72
N ARG A 158 -12.87 -9.28 -7.48
CA ARG A 158 -12.29 -9.26 -6.12
C ARG A 158 -13.03 -8.28 -5.21
N ALA A 159 -13.34 -7.08 -5.72
CA ALA A 159 -14.10 -6.09 -4.97
C ALA A 159 -15.53 -6.58 -4.63
N LYS A 160 -16.22 -7.24 -5.57
CA LYS A 160 -17.52 -7.86 -5.33
C LYS A 160 -17.45 -8.94 -4.26
N TRP A 161 -16.44 -9.82 -4.34
CA TRP A 161 -16.23 -10.82 -3.30
C TRP A 161 -15.96 -10.18 -1.93
N ALA A 162 -15.08 -9.20 -1.86
CA ALA A 162 -14.77 -8.52 -0.60
C ALA A 162 -15.99 -7.84 0.02
N ALA A 163 -16.90 -7.32 -0.80
CA ALA A 163 -18.17 -6.73 -0.33
C ALA A 163 -19.09 -7.75 0.36
N THR A 164 -18.95 -9.04 0.03
CA THR A 164 -19.72 -10.11 0.73
C THR A 164 -19.18 -10.42 2.12
N GLN A 165 -18.04 -9.85 2.50
CA GLN A 165 -17.39 -10.06 3.80
C GLN A 165 -17.74 -8.97 4.83
N LEU A 166 -18.61 -8.01 4.49
CA LEU A 166 -19.03 -6.89 5.34
C LEU A 166 -20.12 -7.24 6.37
#